data_7cab12e2c0d7718cc2f2f2916e893f22
#
_entry.id   7cab12e2c0d7718cc2f2f2916e893f22
#
_cell.length_a   1.000
_cell.length_b   1.000
_cell.length_c   1.000
_cell.angle_alpha   90.00
_cell.angle_beta   90.00
_cell.angle_gamma   90.00
#
_symmetry.space_group_name_H-M   'P 1'
#
loop_
_entity.id
_entity.type
_entity.pdbx_description
1 polymer ?
#
loop_
_entity_poly.entity_id
_entity_poly.type
_entity_poly.pdbx_seq_one_letter_code
_entity_poly.pdbx_strand_id
1 'polypeptide(L)'
;VALARILLAEPDVILLDEPTNHLDLDSLVWLEEYLVQVPSALMLVSHDRVFLDRVVQRLFEVENGKVTSYPGNFQRYLDEKQKQVQSQWAAYNHQQEQIRQIKRFVDRNRARKDRARQVQGRLKMLEKMEIIAPPMSHARFSFRFSAPERSGRVVLEFQGLSKSYGDFPVYPDLDLSIQREDRVAFLGPNGAGKTTLLKLMAGALPPDAGQRTLGTGVRIAYFAQQQLELLNPQQTVIESARSIAGSMPHAQIRSLLGAFLFRDHEVEKLISVLSGGERSRLLLCHMLVQQANFLLLDEPTNHLDIPGRRVLEDALKAYEGTICLVTHDRHLINAVCNKVLVVRDGRVEVFPGNYRDYEEIWKKRVEGPGPSDQPEATRKEQAAPPRRGKEQKRLEAAWRNELNRQKAPLTSKLAELEQAIDSAARRLDDLGRLLAAPETYRNGSPVDELTREYYQLKRALEGYTRQWEQAALELEALEESFWRDKTLERLSDNCPS
;
A
#
# COMPACT_ATOMS: atom_id res chain seq x y z
N VAL A 1 -12.42 19.33 -18.61
CA VAL A 1 -12.90 20.20 -19.71
C VAL A 1 -12.55 19.60 -21.06
N ALA A 2 -11.29 19.21 -21.35
CA ALA A 2 -10.92 18.65 -22.66
C ALA A 2 -11.70 17.38 -23.01
N LEU A 3 -11.77 16.41 -22.08
CA LEU A 3 -12.53 15.17 -22.25
C LEU A 3 -14.02 15.46 -22.53
N ALA A 4 -14.66 16.31 -21.73
CA ALA A 4 -16.05 16.67 -21.93
C ALA A 4 -16.32 17.28 -23.31
N ARG A 5 -15.40 18.11 -23.84
CA ARG A 5 -15.52 18.66 -25.21
C ARG A 5 -15.45 17.59 -26.30
N ILE A 6 -14.58 16.60 -26.14
CA ILE A 6 -14.45 15.48 -27.10
C ILE A 6 -15.73 14.64 -27.08
N LEU A 7 -16.23 14.31 -25.89
CA LEU A 7 -17.44 13.50 -25.75
C LEU A 7 -18.70 14.19 -26.29
N LEU A 8 -18.82 15.52 -26.09
CA LEU A 8 -19.93 16.32 -26.64
C LEU A 8 -19.88 16.52 -28.17
N ALA A 9 -18.71 16.32 -28.76
CA ALA A 9 -18.56 16.45 -30.24
C ALA A 9 -19.02 15.21 -31.00
N GLU A 10 -19.31 14.10 -30.31
CA GLU A 10 -19.78 12.82 -30.86
C GLU A 10 -18.98 12.36 -32.09
N PRO A 11 -17.64 12.28 -32.06
CA PRO A 11 -16.83 11.91 -33.19
C PRO A 11 -16.99 10.42 -33.54
N ASP A 12 -16.73 10.05 -34.80
CA ASP A 12 -16.75 8.64 -35.25
C ASP A 12 -15.65 7.80 -34.58
N VAL A 13 -14.51 8.43 -34.23
CA VAL A 13 -13.35 7.78 -33.59
C VAL A 13 -12.88 8.60 -32.42
N ILE A 14 -12.72 7.96 -31.25
CA ILE A 14 -12.22 8.55 -30.02
C ILE A 14 -10.86 7.93 -29.71
N LEU A 15 -9.84 8.78 -29.55
CA LEU A 15 -8.49 8.40 -29.12
C LEU A 15 -8.24 8.96 -27.71
N LEU A 16 -7.98 8.10 -26.74
CA LEU A 16 -7.75 8.47 -25.35
C LEU A 16 -6.38 7.95 -24.87
N ASP A 17 -5.58 8.85 -24.33
CA ASP A 17 -4.30 8.52 -23.69
C ASP A 17 -4.43 8.76 -22.19
N GLU A 18 -4.34 7.67 -21.40
CA GLU A 18 -4.48 7.66 -19.92
C GLU A 18 -5.68 8.49 -19.41
N PRO A 19 -6.92 8.25 -19.88
CA PRO A 19 -8.08 9.06 -19.52
C PRO A 19 -8.47 8.95 -18.05
N THR A 20 -7.98 7.92 -17.37
CA THR A 20 -8.25 7.64 -15.96
C THR A 20 -7.40 8.49 -15.01
N ASN A 21 -6.29 9.06 -15.52
CA ASN A 21 -5.43 9.89 -14.72
C ASN A 21 -6.17 11.17 -14.27
N HIS A 22 -6.04 11.52 -12.99
CA HIS A 22 -6.65 12.70 -12.37
C HIS A 22 -8.18 12.71 -12.28
N LEU A 23 -8.87 11.64 -12.66
CA LEU A 23 -10.30 11.47 -12.40
C LEU A 23 -10.51 10.89 -11.00
N ASP A 24 -11.50 11.39 -10.29
CA ASP A 24 -11.99 10.73 -9.07
C ASP A 24 -12.83 9.50 -9.41
N LEU A 25 -13.09 8.66 -8.40
CA LEU A 25 -13.78 7.39 -8.61
C LEU A 25 -15.19 7.55 -9.18
N ASP A 26 -15.91 8.59 -8.78
CA ASP A 26 -17.27 8.86 -9.26
C ASP A 26 -17.22 9.23 -10.76
N SER A 27 -16.30 10.11 -11.15
CA SER A 27 -16.07 10.50 -12.55
C SER A 27 -15.56 9.33 -13.40
N LEU A 28 -14.74 8.45 -12.82
CA LEU A 28 -14.21 7.27 -13.49
C LEU A 28 -15.33 6.26 -13.80
N VAL A 29 -16.20 5.96 -12.82
CA VAL A 29 -17.35 5.07 -13.02
C VAL A 29 -18.29 5.62 -14.08
N TRP A 30 -18.58 6.92 -14.03
CA TRP A 30 -19.38 7.58 -15.05
C TRP A 30 -18.77 7.48 -16.44
N LEU A 31 -17.44 7.68 -16.57
CA LEU A 31 -16.73 7.55 -17.83
C LEU A 31 -16.78 6.12 -18.37
N GLU A 32 -16.62 5.12 -17.52
CA GLU A 32 -16.76 3.69 -17.90
C GLU A 32 -18.13 3.41 -18.51
N GLU A 33 -19.20 3.83 -17.82
CA GLU A 33 -20.58 3.61 -18.27
C GLU A 33 -20.86 4.32 -19.60
N TYR A 34 -20.36 5.54 -19.76
CA TYR A 34 -20.50 6.29 -21.00
C TYR A 34 -19.77 5.64 -22.15
N LEU A 35 -18.48 5.26 -21.99
CA LEU A 35 -17.67 4.68 -23.06
C LEU A 35 -18.14 3.30 -23.54
N VAL A 36 -18.79 2.53 -22.66
CA VAL A 36 -19.41 1.25 -23.03
C VAL A 36 -20.62 1.45 -23.96
N GLN A 37 -21.33 2.59 -23.84
CA GLN A 37 -22.56 2.87 -24.60
C GLN A 37 -22.31 3.66 -25.89
N VAL A 38 -21.15 4.31 -26.01
CA VAL A 38 -20.86 5.18 -27.16
C VAL A 38 -20.72 4.34 -28.45
N PRO A 39 -21.36 4.74 -29.57
CA PRO A 39 -21.29 3.99 -30.81
C PRO A 39 -19.96 4.21 -31.58
N SER A 40 -19.16 5.18 -31.19
CA SER A 40 -17.89 5.53 -31.82
C SER A 40 -16.85 4.43 -31.68
N ALA A 41 -15.94 4.31 -32.66
CA ALA A 41 -14.77 3.47 -32.53
C ALA A 41 -13.84 4.05 -31.45
N LEU A 42 -13.47 3.24 -30.43
CA LEU A 42 -12.65 3.67 -29.31
C LEU A 42 -11.27 3.02 -29.36
N MET A 43 -10.21 3.82 -29.32
CA MET A 43 -8.85 3.38 -29.07
C MET A 43 -8.32 4.11 -27.84
N LEU A 44 -7.83 3.36 -26.85
CA LEU A 44 -7.35 3.94 -25.61
C LEU A 44 -6.05 3.29 -25.14
N VAL A 45 -5.24 4.07 -24.43
CA VAL A 45 -4.09 3.60 -23.68
C VAL A 45 -4.44 3.82 -22.20
N SER A 46 -4.31 2.80 -21.38
CA SER A 46 -4.53 2.91 -19.93
C SER A 46 -3.76 1.85 -19.16
N HIS A 47 -3.39 2.19 -17.93
CA HIS A 47 -2.81 1.28 -16.95
C HIS A 47 -3.83 0.84 -15.87
N ASP A 48 -5.08 1.31 -15.93
CA ASP A 48 -6.15 0.87 -15.03
C ASP A 48 -6.76 -0.45 -15.53
N ARG A 49 -6.50 -1.52 -14.75
CA ARG A 49 -6.94 -2.89 -15.09
C ARG A 49 -8.46 -3.04 -15.09
N VAL A 50 -9.14 -2.39 -14.12
CA VAL A 50 -10.59 -2.48 -13.97
C VAL A 50 -11.28 -1.73 -15.10
N PHE A 51 -10.76 -0.56 -15.46
CA PHE A 51 -11.23 0.23 -16.59
C PHE A 51 -11.07 -0.52 -17.92
N LEU A 52 -9.88 -1.09 -18.17
CA LEU A 52 -9.63 -1.91 -19.36
C LEU A 52 -10.56 -3.12 -19.42
N ASP A 53 -10.78 -3.80 -18.30
CA ASP A 53 -11.61 -5.00 -18.27
C ASP A 53 -13.07 -4.72 -18.58
N ARG A 54 -13.58 -3.53 -18.21
CA ARG A 54 -14.98 -3.11 -18.46
C ARG A 54 -15.22 -2.55 -19.85
N VAL A 55 -14.26 -1.77 -20.38
CA VAL A 55 -14.49 -0.96 -21.58
C VAL A 55 -14.00 -1.64 -22.85
N VAL A 56 -12.87 -2.40 -22.80
CA VAL A 56 -12.25 -2.90 -24.03
C VAL A 56 -12.78 -4.27 -24.45
N GLN A 57 -12.92 -4.45 -25.78
CA GLN A 57 -13.30 -5.72 -26.41
C GLN A 57 -12.12 -6.39 -27.13
N ARG A 58 -11.03 -5.66 -27.34
CA ARG A 58 -9.79 -6.14 -27.95
C ARG A 58 -8.60 -5.39 -27.35
N LEU A 59 -7.53 -6.11 -27.04
CA LEU A 59 -6.32 -5.55 -26.47
C LEU A 59 -5.16 -5.69 -27.45
N PHE A 60 -4.35 -4.63 -27.58
CA PHE A 60 -3.09 -4.64 -28.32
C PHE A 60 -1.93 -4.49 -27.34
N GLU A 61 -1.07 -5.50 -27.27
CA GLU A 61 0.16 -5.46 -26.52
C GLU A 61 1.30 -4.99 -27.42
N VAL A 62 1.99 -3.94 -26.99
CA VAL A 62 3.18 -3.41 -27.66
C VAL A 62 4.41 -3.78 -26.83
N GLU A 63 5.20 -4.73 -27.32
CA GLU A 63 6.39 -5.20 -26.63
C GLU A 63 7.54 -5.40 -27.63
N ASN A 64 8.73 -4.86 -27.34
CA ASN A 64 9.94 -4.98 -28.18
C ASN A 64 9.71 -4.61 -29.67
N GLY A 65 8.93 -3.56 -29.92
CA GLY A 65 8.60 -3.11 -31.28
C GLY A 65 7.63 -4.01 -32.03
N LYS A 66 7.04 -5.00 -31.40
CA LYS A 66 6.00 -5.87 -31.99
C LYS A 66 4.65 -5.55 -31.35
N VAL A 67 3.60 -5.63 -32.15
CA VAL A 67 2.21 -5.47 -31.73
C VAL A 67 1.52 -6.81 -31.84
N THR A 68 0.99 -7.28 -30.71
CA THR A 68 0.22 -8.53 -30.65
C THR A 68 -1.23 -8.22 -30.25
N SER A 69 -2.19 -8.74 -30.99
CA SER A 69 -3.62 -8.53 -30.76
C SER A 69 -4.22 -9.70 -29.98
N TYR A 70 -4.96 -9.37 -28.91
CA TYR A 70 -5.71 -10.33 -28.10
C TYR A 70 -7.20 -9.98 -28.13
N PRO A 71 -8.05 -10.91 -28.59
CA PRO A 71 -9.50 -10.70 -28.57
C PRO A 71 -10.03 -10.87 -27.12
N GLY A 72 -10.90 -9.95 -26.70
CA GLY A 72 -11.54 -9.98 -25.39
C GLY A 72 -11.06 -8.85 -24.48
N ASN A 73 -11.43 -8.97 -23.20
CA ASN A 73 -11.11 -8.01 -22.15
C ASN A 73 -9.72 -8.23 -21.55
N PHE A 74 -9.35 -7.41 -20.56
CA PHE A 74 -8.04 -7.47 -19.93
C PHE A 74 -7.80 -8.78 -19.17
N GLN A 75 -8.81 -9.34 -18.52
CA GLN A 75 -8.69 -10.63 -17.79
C GLN A 75 -8.36 -11.77 -18.76
N ARG A 76 -9.04 -11.83 -19.90
CA ARG A 76 -8.77 -12.84 -20.94
C ARG A 76 -7.34 -12.72 -21.52
N TYR A 77 -6.86 -11.48 -21.71
CA TYR A 77 -5.46 -11.24 -22.09
C TYR A 77 -4.49 -11.84 -21.07
N LEU A 78 -4.72 -11.60 -19.76
CA LEU A 78 -3.85 -12.14 -18.70
C LEU A 78 -3.80 -13.67 -18.72
N ASP A 79 -4.96 -14.32 -18.87
CA ASP A 79 -5.06 -15.78 -18.95
C ASP A 79 -4.30 -16.35 -20.16
N GLU A 80 -4.42 -15.69 -21.30
CA GLU A 80 -3.78 -16.09 -22.55
C GLU A 80 -2.26 -15.85 -22.50
N LYS A 81 -1.82 -14.71 -21.95
CA LYS A 81 -0.40 -14.39 -21.72
C LYS A 81 0.23 -15.40 -20.74
N GLN A 82 -0.48 -15.78 -19.68
CA GLN A 82 0.00 -16.78 -18.73
C GLN A 82 0.18 -18.15 -19.39
N LYS A 83 -0.74 -18.58 -20.25
CA LYS A 83 -0.61 -19.82 -21.02
C LYS A 83 0.59 -19.79 -21.97
N GLN A 84 0.78 -18.67 -22.69
CA GLN A 84 1.92 -18.46 -23.58
C GLN A 84 3.25 -18.55 -22.84
N VAL A 85 3.37 -17.86 -21.67
CA VAL A 85 4.56 -17.91 -20.81
C VAL A 85 4.84 -19.34 -20.31
N GLN A 86 3.80 -20.06 -19.88
CA GLN A 86 3.95 -21.46 -19.45
C GLN A 86 4.43 -22.37 -20.58
N SER A 87 3.84 -22.22 -21.80
CA SER A 87 4.25 -22.97 -22.98
C SER A 87 5.70 -22.66 -23.37
N GLN A 88 6.11 -21.40 -23.34
CA GLN A 88 7.48 -20.99 -23.62
C GLN A 88 8.47 -21.57 -22.60
N TRP A 89 8.12 -21.59 -21.29
CA TRP A 89 8.92 -22.23 -20.26
C TRP A 89 9.07 -23.73 -20.49
N ALA A 90 8.00 -24.41 -20.87
CA ALA A 90 8.04 -25.84 -21.19
C ALA A 90 8.96 -26.13 -22.39
N ALA A 91 8.82 -25.33 -23.46
CA ALA A 91 9.67 -25.44 -24.64
C ALA A 91 11.15 -25.14 -24.33
N TYR A 92 11.43 -24.08 -23.57
CA TYR A 92 12.78 -23.74 -23.11
C TYR A 92 13.42 -24.88 -22.28
N ASN A 93 12.71 -25.38 -21.29
CA ASN A 93 13.21 -26.44 -20.42
C ASN A 93 13.47 -27.74 -21.19
N HIS A 94 12.58 -28.08 -22.11
CA HIS A 94 12.77 -29.23 -23.00
C HIS A 94 14.03 -29.06 -23.89
N GLN A 95 14.21 -27.90 -24.48
CA GLN A 95 15.38 -27.60 -25.30
C GLN A 95 16.68 -27.64 -24.46
N GLN A 96 16.67 -27.07 -23.25
CA GLN A 96 17.83 -27.11 -22.34
C GLN A 96 18.22 -28.55 -21.95
N GLU A 97 17.23 -29.40 -21.75
CA GLU A 97 17.52 -30.84 -21.49
C GLU A 97 18.12 -31.53 -22.71
N GLN A 98 17.59 -31.26 -23.91
CA GLN A 98 18.20 -31.78 -25.16
C GLN A 98 19.63 -31.29 -25.34
N ILE A 99 19.91 -30.02 -25.11
CA ILE A 99 21.24 -29.43 -25.17
C ILE A 99 22.18 -30.13 -24.15
N ARG A 100 21.70 -30.32 -22.91
CA ARG A 100 22.46 -31.04 -21.88
C ARG A 100 22.77 -32.48 -22.28
N GLN A 101 21.83 -33.21 -22.83
CA GLN A 101 22.02 -34.58 -23.31
C GLN A 101 23.06 -34.66 -24.44
N ILE A 102 22.96 -33.73 -25.42
CA ILE A 102 23.92 -33.66 -26.50
C ILE A 102 25.33 -33.36 -25.98
N LYS A 103 25.48 -32.37 -25.10
CA LYS A 103 26.77 -32.02 -24.46
C LYS A 103 27.36 -33.22 -23.69
N ARG A 104 26.56 -33.88 -22.85
CA ARG A 104 26.99 -35.07 -22.11
C ARG A 104 27.46 -36.21 -23.04
N PHE A 105 26.76 -36.39 -24.20
CA PHE A 105 27.17 -37.37 -25.20
C PHE A 105 28.50 -36.99 -25.84
N VAL A 106 28.66 -35.74 -26.25
CA VAL A 106 29.89 -35.21 -26.82
C VAL A 106 31.06 -35.38 -25.85
N ASP A 107 30.91 -34.99 -24.57
CA ASP A 107 31.96 -35.05 -23.56
C ASP A 107 32.43 -36.51 -23.29
N ARG A 108 31.48 -37.46 -23.19
CA ARG A 108 31.78 -38.87 -22.97
C ARG A 108 32.46 -39.56 -24.14
N ASN A 109 32.24 -39.08 -25.36
CA ASN A 109 32.71 -39.76 -26.59
C ASN A 109 33.76 -38.96 -27.36
N ARG A 110 34.17 -37.75 -26.89
CA ARG A 110 35.12 -36.87 -27.58
C ARG A 110 36.48 -37.54 -27.89
N ALA A 111 36.95 -38.41 -27.01
CA ALA A 111 38.24 -39.12 -27.16
C ALA A 111 38.13 -40.42 -27.97
N ARG A 112 36.94 -40.87 -28.36
CA ARG A 112 36.73 -42.17 -29.04
C ARG A 112 36.73 -41.98 -30.56
N LYS A 113 37.74 -42.53 -31.24
CA LYS A 113 37.88 -42.45 -32.72
C LYS A 113 36.70 -43.08 -33.46
N ASP A 114 36.17 -44.20 -32.96
CA ASP A 114 35.02 -44.92 -33.51
C ASP A 114 33.72 -44.11 -33.52
N ARG A 115 33.59 -43.11 -32.62
CA ARG A 115 32.41 -42.26 -32.51
C ARG A 115 32.58 -40.81 -33.00
N ALA A 116 33.74 -40.47 -33.57
CA ALA A 116 34.06 -39.12 -34.02
C ALA A 116 33.03 -38.55 -34.97
N ARG A 117 32.52 -39.36 -35.94
CA ARG A 117 31.48 -38.95 -36.89
C ARG A 117 30.15 -38.61 -36.20
N GLN A 118 29.76 -39.38 -35.16
CA GLN A 118 28.55 -39.17 -34.39
C GLN A 118 28.66 -37.90 -33.54
N VAL A 119 29.82 -37.66 -32.91
CA VAL A 119 30.13 -36.45 -32.13
C VAL A 119 30.04 -35.21 -33.02
N GLN A 120 30.66 -35.23 -34.21
CA GLN A 120 30.57 -34.10 -35.16
C GLN A 120 29.12 -33.86 -35.62
N GLY A 121 28.34 -34.90 -35.88
CA GLY A 121 26.92 -34.76 -36.22
C GLY A 121 26.11 -34.09 -35.12
N ARG A 122 26.37 -34.46 -33.85
CA ARG A 122 25.71 -33.84 -32.69
C ARG A 122 26.13 -32.39 -32.45
N LEU A 123 27.40 -32.06 -32.68
CA LEU A 123 27.87 -30.65 -32.63
C LEU A 123 27.20 -29.76 -33.71
N LYS A 124 27.16 -30.25 -34.95
CA LYS A 124 26.44 -29.54 -36.02
C LYS A 124 24.92 -29.36 -35.75
N MET A 125 24.35 -30.34 -34.99
CA MET A 125 22.96 -30.23 -34.57
C MET A 125 22.77 -29.10 -33.55
N LEU A 126 23.71 -28.93 -32.60
CA LEU A 126 23.72 -27.81 -31.64
C LEU A 126 23.92 -26.46 -32.34
N GLU A 127 24.83 -26.39 -33.29
CA GLU A 127 25.11 -25.14 -34.04
C GLU A 127 23.89 -24.65 -34.86
N LYS A 128 23.08 -25.61 -35.37
CA LYS A 128 21.86 -25.28 -36.15
C LYS A 128 20.62 -25.09 -35.31
N MET A 129 20.69 -25.32 -34.00
CA MET A 129 19.52 -25.22 -33.13
C MET A 129 19.24 -23.76 -32.81
N GLU A 130 18.06 -23.28 -33.23
CA GLU A 130 17.55 -21.98 -32.78
C GLU A 130 17.35 -21.99 -31.27
N ILE A 131 18.07 -21.12 -30.56
CA ILE A 131 18.01 -21.06 -29.10
C ILE A 131 16.73 -20.34 -28.70
N ILE A 132 15.85 -21.05 -27.99
CA ILE A 132 14.66 -20.49 -27.37
C ILE A 132 15.12 -19.64 -26.18
N ALA A 133 14.84 -18.34 -26.23
CA ALA A 133 15.08 -17.48 -25.07
C ALA A 133 14.12 -17.84 -23.92
N PRO A 134 14.58 -17.83 -22.67
CA PRO A 134 13.69 -17.97 -21.54
C PRO A 134 12.66 -16.86 -21.59
N PRO A 135 11.38 -17.12 -21.26
CA PRO A 135 10.41 -16.04 -21.17
C PRO A 135 10.89 -15.01 -20.15
N MET A 136 10.70 -13.75 -20.46
CA MET A 136 10.98 -12.69 -19.49
C MET A 136 10.11 -12.96 -18.25
N SER A 137 10.70 -13.52 -17.21
CA SER A 137 10.01 -13.64 -15.93
C SER A 137 9.85 -12.23 -15.40
N HIS A 138 8.63 -11.76 -15.27
CA HIS A 138 8.36 -10.69 -14.35
C HIS A 138 8.78 -11.22 -12.98
N ALA A 139 9.95 -10.80 -12.50
CA ALA A 139 10.48 -11.23 -11.22
C ALA A 139 9.38 -10.98 -10.18
N ARG A 140 8.97 -12.04 -9.48
CA ARG A 140 8.07 -11.86 -8.34
C ARG A 140 8.82 -10.98 -7.36
N PHE A 141 8.13 -9.97 -6.82
CA PHE A 141 8.67 -9.17 -5.75
C PHE A 141 9.13 -10.10 -4.63
N SER A 142 10.43 -10.18 -4.40
CA SER A 142 11.03 -11.12 -3.44
C SER A 142 11.76 -10.42 -2.30
N PHE A 143 11.56 -9.11 -2.18
CA PHE A 143 12.18 -8.34 -1.11
C PHE A 143 11.40 -8.53 0.20
N ARG A 144 12.12 -8.88 1.28
CA ARG A 144 11.57 -8.88 2.63
C ARG A 144 11.97 -7.59 3.30
N PHE A 145 10.98 -6.82 3.72
CA PHE A 145 11.23 -5.65 4.57
C PHE A 145 11.79 -6.15 5.91
N SER A 146 12.75 -5.41 6.47
CA SER A 146 13.03 -5.55 7.89
C SER A 146 11.76 -5.15 8.63
N ALA A 147 11.31 -5.99 9.58
CA ALA A 147 10.14 -5.66 10.38
C ALA A 147 10.33 -4.26 10.96
N PRO A 148 9.40 -3.32 10.73
CA PRO A 148 9.53 -1.97 11.28
C PRO A 148 9.46 -2.04 12.80
N GLU A 149 10.14 -1.12 13.49
CA GLU A 149 9.99 -0.98 14.94
C GLU A 149 8.52 -0.79 15.29
N ARG A 150 8.06 -1.51 16.31
CA ARG A 150 6.65 -1.54 16.69
C ARG A 150 6.23 -0.20 17.27
N SER A 151 5.21 0.44 16.70
CA SER A 151 4.60 1.67 17.21
C SER A 151 3.60 1.39 18.34
N GLY A 152 3.19 2.43 19.08
CA GLY A 152 2.05 2.38 19.98
C GLY A 152 0.75 1.95 19.27
N ARG A 153 -0.29 1.63 20.05
CA ARG A 153 -1.60 1.19 19.50
C ARG A 153 -2.25 2.28 18.66
N VAL A 154 -2.26 3.52 19.15
CA VAL A 154 -2.69 4.69 18.40
C VAL A 154 -1.46 5.24 17.66
N VAL A 155 -1.52 5.30 16.34
CA VAL A 155 -0.43 5.80 15.49
C VAL A 155 -0.55 7.29 15.29
N LEU A 156 -1.77 7.76 15.09
CA LEU A 156 -2.06 9.18 14.90
C LEU A 156 -3.45 9.49 15.46
N GLU A 157 -3.57 10.64 16.11
CA GLU A 157 -4.85 11.16 16.60
C GLU A 157 -4.99 12.65 16.25
N PHE A 158 -6.14 13.01 15.71
CA PHE A 158 -6.60 14.39 15.53
C PHE A 158 -7.73 14.65 16.49
N GLN A 159 -7.67 15.79 17.19
CA GLN A 159 -8.69 16.26 18.13
C GLN A 159 -9.08 17.70 17.79
N GLY A 160 -10.34 17.90 17.36
CA GLY A 160 -10.88 19.19 17.00
C GLY A 160 -10.08 19.91 15.91
N LEU A 161 -9.46 19.15 14.97
CA LEU A 161 -8.53 19.71 14.01
C LEU A 161 -9.26 20.50 12.94
N SER A 162 -8.85 21.75 12.72
CA SER A 162 -9.36 22.59 11.65
C SER A 162 -8.26 22.99 10.67
N LYS A 163 -8.66 23.14 9.38
CA LYS A 163 -7.82 23.63 8.30
C LYS A 163 -8.62 24.35 7.23
N SER A 164 -8.16 25.55 6.87
CA SER A 164 -8.74 26.38 5.82
C SER A 164 -7.65 26.89 4.86
N TYR A 165 -8.03 27.20 3.64
CA TYR A 165 -7.22 27.93 2.67
C TYR A 165 -7.94 29.25 2.32
N GLY A 166 -7.48 30.34 2.91
CA GLY A 166 -8.19 31.62 2.88
C GLY A 166 -9.58 31.45 3.50
N ASP A 167 -10.62 31.80 2.78
CA ASP A 167 -12.01 31.70 3.25
C ASP A 167 -12.66 30.33 3.08
N PHE A 168 -11.93 29.36 2.49
CA PHE A 168 -12.44 28.01 2.24
C PHE A 168 -12.06 27.04 3.36
N PRO A 169 -12.99 26.64 4.24
CA PRO A 169 -12.75 25.61 5.22
C PRO A 169 -12.69 24.25 4.55
N VAL A 170 -11.57 23.56 4.68
CA VAL A 170 -11.41 22.17 4.20
C VAL A 170 -11.85 21.19 5.27
N TYR A 171 -11.43 21.43 6.51
CA TYR A 171 -11.83 20.68 7.69
C TYR A 171 -12.22 21.70 8.78
N PRO A 172 -13.50 21.81 9.11
CA PRO A 172 -13.94 22.76 10.15
C PRO A 172 -13.68 22.24 11.57
N ASP A 173 -13.85 20.92 11.78
CA ASP A 173 -13.70 20.24 13.06
C ASP A 173 -13.54 18.73 12.77
N LEU A 174 -12.33 18.23 12.84
CA LEU A 174 -12.00 16.86 12.48
C LEU A 174 -11.42 16.09 13.66
N ASP A 175 -12.16 15.07 14.09
CA ASP A 175 -11.66 14.01 14.98
C ASP A 175 -11.38 12.74 14.16
N LEU A 176 -10.15 12.24 14.25
CA LEU A 176 -9.75 11.05 13.53
C LEU A 176 -8.66 10.31 14.31
N SER A 177 -8.80 9.00 14.43
CA SER A 177 -7.78 8.14 15.04
C SER A 177 -7.38 7.02 14.08
N ILE A 178 -6.07 6.87 13.86
CA ILE A 178 -5.48 5.77 13.08
C ILE A 178 -4.77 4.85 14.05
N GLN A 179 -5.11 3.56 13.97
CA GLN A 179 -4.52 2.54 14.82
C GLN A 179 -3.38 1.82 14.10
N ARG A 180 -2.52 1.15 14.87
CA ARG A 180 -1.47 0.29 14.33
C ARG A 180 -2.08 -0.82 13.48
N GLU A 181 -1.41 -1.12 12.35
CA GLU A 181 -1.83 -2.11 11.35
C GLU A 181 -3.11 -1.74 10.57
N ASP A 182 -3.65 -0.53 10.80
CA ASP A 182 -4.68 0.00 9.92
C ASP A 182 -4.13 0.16 8.49
N ARG A 183 -4.87 -0.33 7.52
CA ARG A 183 -4.60 -0.19 6.09
C ARG A 183 -5.75 0.58 5.46
N VAL A 184 -5.59 1.89 5.45
CA VAL A 184 -6.66 2.85 5.17
C VAL A 184 -6.57 3.37 3.76
N ALA A 185 -7.67 3.32 3.00
CA ALA A 185 -7.84 4.08 1.76
C ALA A 185 -8.71 5.31 1.99
N PHE A 186 -8.25 6.48 1.52
CA PHE A 186 -9.05 7.70 1.50
C PHE A 186 -9.71 7.87 0.15
N LEU A 187 -11.03 7.88 0.12
CA LEU A 187 -11.88 8.11 -1.06
C LEU A 187 -12.58 9.45 -0.96
N GLY A 188 -13.10 9.94 -2.08
CA GLY A 188 -13.88 11.16 -2.19
C GLY A 188 -13.57 11.94 -3.46
N PRO A 189 -14.38 12.94 -3.78
CA PRO A 189 -14.22 13.74 -4.99
C PRO A 189 -12.90 14.52 -5.00
N ASN A 190 -12.48 14.93 -6.18
CA ASN A 190 -11.31 15.79 -6.32
C ASN A 190 -11.60 17.15 -5.63
N GLY A 191 -10.61 17.66 -4.91
CA GLY A 191 -10.77 18.86 -4.10
C GLY A 191 -11.39 18.67 -2.72
N ALA A 192 -11.85 17.46 -2.34
CA ALA A 192 -12.44 17.19 -1.02
C ALA A 192 -11.45 17.29 0.16
N GLY A 193 -10.15 17.48 -0.11
CA GLY A 193 -9.14 17.64 0.94
C GLY A 193 -8.29 16.40 1.23
N LYS A 194 -8.37 15.31 0.44
CA LYS A 194 -7.61 14.06 0.66
C LYS A 194 -6.10 14.29 0.83
N THR A 195 -5.47 14.99 -0.12
CA THR A 195 -4.03 15.38 -0.04
C THR A 195 -3.74 16.29 1.16
N THR A 196 -4.67 17.21 1.48
CA THR A 196 -4.55 18.08 2.67
C THR A 196 -4.52 17.24 3.94
N LEU A 197 -5.37 16.22 4.04
CA LEU A 197 -5.43 15.30 5.16
C LEU A 197 -4.10 14.53 5.33
N LEU A 198 -3.55 13.99 4.25
CA LEU A 198 -2.24 13.33 4.29
C LEU A 198 -1.11 14.29 4.70
N LYS A 199 -1.12 15.53 4.21
CA LYS A 199 -0.14 16.56 4.61
C LYS A 199 -0.24 16.90 6.11
N LEU A 200 -1.46 17.00 6.64
CA LEU A 200 -1.71 17.18 8.07
C LEU A 200 -1.22 15.97 8.86
N MET A 201 -1.50 14.73 8.39
CA MET A 201 -1.01 13.51 9.01
C MET A 201 0.52 13.43 9.00
N ALA A 202 1.17 13.81 7.91
CA ALA A 202 2.63 13.84 7.78
C ALA A 202 3.29 14.93 8.66
N GLY A 203 2.53 15.96 9.07
CA GLY A 203 3.06 17.16 9.71
C GLY A 203 3.74 18.11 8.73
N ALA A 204 3.57 17.90 7.43
CA ALA A 204 4.05 18.79 6.36
C ALA A 204 3.20 20.06 6.23
N LEU A 205 2.00 20.05 6.82
CA LEU A 205 1.09 21.18 6.89
C LEU A 205 0.62 21.33 8.33
N PRO A 206 0.79 22.51 8.97
CA PRO A 206 0.26 22.74 10.30
C PRO A 206 -1.26 22.95 10.25
N PRO A 207 -2.02 22.46 11.24
CA PRO A 207 -3.43 22.81 11.41
C PRO A 207 -3.60 24.28 11.80
N ASP A 208 -4.77 24.85 11.57
CA ASP A 208 -5.11 26.21 12.00
C ASP A 208 -5.60 26.23 13.46
N ALA A 209 -6.32 25.15 13.89
CA ALA A 209 -6.69 24.91 15.27
C ALA A 209 -6.78 23.39 15.53
N GLY A 210 -6.96 23.03 16.81
CA GLY A 210 -6.97 21.64 17.24
C GLY A 210 -5.57 21.04 17.44
N GLN A 211 -5.51 19.73 17.66
CA GLN A 211 -4.27 19.05 18.00
C GLN A 211 -4.03 17.83 17.10
N ARG A 212 -2.77 17.66 16.68
CA ARG A 212 -2.24 16.46 16.04
C ARG A 212 -1.27 15.76 17.00
N THR A 213 -1.59 14.54 17.39
CA THR A 213 -0.76 13.74 18.29
C THR A 213 -0.28 12.49 17.56
N LEU A 214 1.04 12.25 17.60
CA LEU A 214 1.66 11.01 17.12
C LEU A 214 1.82 10.03 18.28
N GLY A 215 1.54 8.77 17.99
CA GLY A 215 1.80 7.69 18.95
C GLY A 215 3.29 7.47 19.20
N THR A 216 3.59 6.79 20.31
CA THR A 216 4.96 6.45 20.70
C THR A 216 5.64 5.58 19.65
N GLY A 217 6.89 5.92 19.31
CA GLY A 217 7.71 5.17 18.35
C GLY A 217 7.25 5.24 16.89
N VAL A 218 6.35 6.16 16.55
CA VAL A 218 5.88 6.33 15.16
C VAL A 218 6.94 7.01 14.30
N ARG A 219 7.31 6.34 13.19
CA ARG A 219 8.18 6.88 12.15
C ARG A 219 7.41 6.95 10.84
N ILE A 220 7.20 8.15 10.33
CA ILE A 220 6.41 8.42 9.13
C ILE A 220 7.32 8.42 7.91
N ALA A 221 6.90 7.74 6.83
CA ALA A 221 7.36 8.01 5.48
C ALA A 221 6.18 8.52 4.66
N TYR A 222 6.34 9.70 4.09
CA TYR A 222 5.33 10.34 3.27
C TYR A 222 5.75 10.37 1.81
N PHE A 223 4.95 9.77 0.94
CA PHE A 223 5.10 9.82 -0.50
C PHE A 223 4.11 10.83 -1.07
N ALA A 224 4.63 11.92 -1.60
CA ALA A 224 3.86 12.92 -2.32
C ALA A 224 4.30 12.98 -3.79
N GLN A 225 3.36 13.18 -4.69
CA GLN A 225 3.65 13.28 -6.13
C GLN A 225 4.70 14.37 -6.45
N GLN A 226 4.72 15.45 -5.70
CA GLN A 226 5.71 16.56 -5.84
C GLN A 226 7.13 16.17 -5.45
N GLN A 227 7.34 15.05 -4.74
CA GLN A 227 8.69 14.61 -4.35
C GLN A 227 9.52 14.06 -5.52
N LEU A 228 8.92 13.80 -6.68
CA LEU A 228 9.65 13.45 -7.91
C LEU A 228 10.65 14.54 -8.31
N GLU A 229 10.38 15.80 -7.99
CA GLU A 229 11.25 16.96 -8.25
C GLU A 229 12.43 17.06 -7.28
N LEU A 230 12.35 16.34 -6.13
CA LEU A 230 13.42 16.34 -5.12
C LEU A 230 14.56 15.36 -5.42
N LEU A 231 14.38 14.47 -6.40
CA LEU A 231 15.44 13.57 -6.83
C LEU A 231 16.58 14.36 -7.49
N ASN A 232 17.81 14.14 -7.02
CA ASN A 232 18.97 14.79 -7.62
C ASN A 232 19.29 14.20 -9.00
N PRO A 233 19.10 14.96 -10.10
CA PRO A 233 19.27 14.45 -11.46
C PRO A 233 20.70 14.03 -11.81
N GLN A 234 21.68 14.47 -11.04
CA GLN A 234 23.10 14.19 -11.21
C GLN A 234 23.57 12.89 -10.56
N GLN A 235 22.74 12.29 -9.70
CA GLN A 235 23.04 11.01 -9.06
C GLN A 235 22.62 9.85 -9.94
N THR A 236 23.28 8.71 -9.78
CA THR A 236 22.81 7.44 -10.31
C THR A 236 21.69 6.87 -9.42
N VAL A 237 20.91 5.93 -9.96
CA VAL A 237 19.85 5.23 -9.22
C VAL A 237 20.40 4.59 -7.94
N ILE A 238 21.57 3.92 -8.02
CA ILE A 238 22.18 3.25 -6.87
C ILE A 238 22.72 4.23 -5.83
N GLU A 239 23.31 5.35 -6.26
CA GLU A 239 23.80 6.39 -5.36
C GLU A 239 22.65 7.05 -4.60
N SER A 240 21.57 7.35 -5.29
CA SER A 240 20.38 7.94 -4.70
C SER A 240 19.72 7.00 -3.68
N ALA A 241 19.56 5.72 -4.02
CA ALA A 241 19.05 4.73 -3.07
C ALA A 241 19.98 4.57 -1.85
N ARG A 242 21.31 4.60 -2.05
CA ARG A 242 22.30 4.50 -0.99
C ARG A 242 22.30 5.68 -0.03
N SER A 243 22.05 6.89 -0.53
CA SER A 243 22.03 8.10 0.32
C SER A 243 20.92 8.05 1.40
N ILE A 244 19.87 7.27 1.16
CA ILE A 244 18.71 7.14 2.06
C ILE A 244 18.77 5.84 2.88
N ALA A 245 19.44 4.80 2.34
CA ALA A 245 19.47 3.46 2.93
C ALA A 245 20.27 3.35 4.24
N GLY A 246 20.96 4.40 4.67
CA GLY A 246 21.74 4.41 5.90
C GLY A 246 22.77 3.27 5.96
N SER A 247 22.62 2.38 6.94
CA SER A 247 23.51 1.24 7.16
C SER A 247 23.18 -0.04 6.35
N MET A 248 22.22 0.01 5.42
CA MET A 248 21.80 -1.16 4.64
C MET A 248 22.96 -1.65 3.73
N PRO A 249 23.27 -2.96 3.72
CA PRO A 249 24.31 -3.52 2.86
C PRO A 249 24.03 -3.28 1.37
N HIS A 250 25.08 -2.99 0.59
CA HIS A 250 24.98 -2.70 -0.85
C HIS A 250 24.24 -3.81 -1.64
N ALA A 251 24.44 -5.07 -1.28
CA ALA A 251 23.74 -6.19 -1.90
C ALA A 251 22.21 -6.15 -1.67
N GLN A 252 21.77 -5.73 -0.49
CA GLN A 252 20.34 -5.57 -0.20
C GLN A 252 19.73 -4.39 -0.98
N ILE A 253 20.45 -3.27 -1.12
CA ILE A 253 20.02 -2.14 -1.93
C ILE A 253 19.86 -2.56 -3.39
N ARG A 254 20.82 -3.29 -3.96
CA ARG A 254 20.70 -3.84 -5.34
C ARG A 254 19.54 -4.82 -5.47
N SER A 255 19.33 -5.67 -4.47
CA SER A 255 18.19 -6.61 -4.46
C SER A 255 16.85 -5.87 -4.44
N LEU A 256 16.73 -4.81 -3.65
CA LEU A 256 15.55 -3.97 -3.59
C LEU A 256 15.31 -3.25 -4.93
N LEU A 257 16.33 -2.61 -5.49
CA LEU A 257 16.24 -1.95 -6.80
C LEU A 257 15.83 -2.97 -7.90
N GLY A 258 16.39 -4.18 -7.87
CA GLY A 258 15.98 -5.27 -8.74
C GLY A 258 14.52 -5.68 -8.57
N ALA A 259 14.01 -5.71 -7.34
CA ALA A 259 12.58 -5.95 -7.05
C ALA A 259 11.68 -4.85 -7.62
N PHE A 260 12.18 -3.60 -7.70
CA PHE A 260 11.53 -2.46 -8.37
C PHE A 260 11.86 -2.34 -9.85
N LEU A 261 12.28 -3.46 -10.49
CA LEU A 261 12.53 -3.56 -11.92
C LEU A 261 13.71 -2.74 -12.45
N PHE A 262 14.65 -2.32 -11.59
CA PHE A 262 15.93 -1.77 -12.03
C PHE A 262 16.93 -2.93 -12.22
N ARG A 263 17.23 -3.26 -13.48
CA ARG A 263 18.17 -4.34 -13.83
C ARG A 263 19.62 -3.88 -13.73
N ASP A 264 20.55 -4.82 -13.79
CA ASP A 264 21.99 -4.63 -13.51
C ASP A 264 22.61 -3.33 -14.04
N HIS A 265 22.38 -2.99 -15.28
CA HIS A 265 22.91 -1.77 -15.91
C HIS A 265 22.04 -0.54 -15.67
N GLU A 266 20.79 -0.71 -15.25
CA GLU A 266 19.86 0.40 -15.03
C GLU A 266 20.11 1.09 -13.68
N VAL A 267 20.69 0.39 -12.72
CA VAL A 267 21.04 0.97 -11.43
C VAL A 267 22.15 2.03 -11.54
N GLU A 268 22.91 2.01 -12.63
CA GLU A 268 23.98 2.96 -12.91
C GLU A 268 23.56 4.13 -13.82
N LYS A 269 22.29 4.12 -14.31
CA LYS A 269 21.73 5.24 -15.05
C LYS A 269 21.62 6.48 -14.16
N LEU A 270 21.88 7.65 -14.74
CA LEU A 270 21.59 8.93 -14.09
C LEU A 270 20.07 9.13 -13.95
N ILE A 271 19.64 9.74 -12.85
CA ILE A 271 18.22 10.06 -12.60
C ILE A 271 17.66 10.99 -13.67
N SER A 272 18.50 11.86 -14.27
CA SER A 272 18.11 12.77 -15.34
C SER A 272 17.55 12.05 -16.57
N VAL A 273 18.04 10.84 -16.87
CA VAL A 273 17.63 10.07 -18.08
C VAL A 273 16.47 9.09 -17.82
N LEU A 274 16.01 9.01 -16.56
CA LEU A 274 14.90 8.14 -16.21
C LEU A 274 13.56 8.69 -16.71
N SER A 275 12.69 7.79 -17.18
CA SER A 275 11.28 8.10 -17.44
C SER A 275 10.53 8.47 -16.16
N GLY A 276 9.35 9.09 -16.29
CA GLY A 276 8.50 9.42 -15.15
C GLY A 276 8.16 8.20 -14.29
N GLY A 277 7.82 7.07 -14.92
CA GLY A 277 7.55 5.81 -14.22
C GLY A 277 8.76 5.23 -13.50
N GLU A 278 9.97 5.31 -14.09
CA GLU A 278 11.21 4.89 -13.43
C GLU A 278 11.53 5.76 -12.22
N ARG A 279 11.34 7.08 -12.32
CA ARG A 279 11.51 8.00 -11.17
C ARG A 279 10.51 7.69 -10.05
N SER A 280 9.25 7.40 -10.38
CA SER A 280 8.24 7.00 -9.40
C SER A 280 8.62 5.70 -8.69
N ARG A 281 9.11 4.68 -9.42
CA ARG A 281 9.60 3.43 -8.83
C ARG A 281 10.80 3.65 -7.91
N LEU A 282 11.74 4.52 -8.28
CA LEU A 282 12.89 4.87 -7.45
C LEU A 282 12.45 5.56 -6.15
N LEU A 283 11.52 6.50 -6.24
CA LEU A 283 11.00 7.20 -5.07
C LEU A 283 10.26 6.27 -4.11
N LEU A 284 9.48 5.32 -4.63
CA LEU A 284 8.85 4.26 -3.83
C LEU A 284 9.90 3.38 -3.14
N CYS A 285 10.99 3.03 -3.87
CA CYS A 285 12.12 2.32 -3.29
C CYS A 285 12.74 3.10 -2.12
N HIS A 286 12.94 4.41 -2.28
CA HIS A 286 13.45 5.30 -1.22
C HIS A 286 12.57 5.26 0.03
N MET A 287 11.26 5.35 -0.14
CA MET A 287 10.31 5.32 0.97
C MET A 287 10.39 4.02 1.77
N LEU A 288 10.49 2.89 1.06
CA LEU A 288 10.52 1.57 1.69
C LEU A 288 11.85 1.26 2.38
N VAL A 289 12.92 1.93 1.98
CA VAL A 289 14.25 1.83 2.62
C VAL A 289 14.28 2.56 3.97
N GLN A 290 13.46 3.58 4.19
CA GLN A 290 13.48 4.44 5.38
C GLN A 290 13.07 3.74 6.69
N GLN A 291 12.72 2.44 6.67
CA GLN A 291 12.29 1.67 7.85
C GLN A 291 11.18 2.36 8.67
N ALA A 292 10.32 3.12 8.00
CA ALA A 292 9.15 3.72 8.64
C ALA A 292 8.15 2.63 9.04
N ASN A 293 7.35 2.89 10.08
CA ASN A 293 6.25 2.02 10.50
C ASN A 293 4.87 2.61 10.19
N PHE A 294 4.85 3.82 9.63
CA PHE A 294 3.63 4.49 9.16
C PHE A 294 3.86 5.09 7.78
N LEU A 295 3.22 4.51 6.76
CA LEU A 295 3.30 4.96 5.38
C LEU A 295 2.11 5.84 5.01
N LEU A 296 2.39 6.99 4.47
CA LEU A 296 1.41 7.92 3.91
C LEU A 296 1.67 8.03 2.40
N LEU A 297 0.71 7.64 1.57
CA LEU A 297 0.87 7.53 0.13
C LEU A 297 -0.19 8.37 -0.59
N ASP A 298 0.27 9.36 -1.35
CA ASP A 298 -0.60 10.24 -2.16
C ASP A 298 -0.46 9.90 -3.64
N GLU A 299 -1.47 9.22 -4.20
CA GLU A 299 -1.53 8.76 -5.60
C GLU A 299 -0.26 8.02 -6.07
N PRO A 300 0.18 6.96 -5.36
CA PRO A 300 1.44 6.28 -5.67
C PRO A 300 1.39 5.48 -6.98
N THR A 301 0.21 5.25 -7.54
CA THR A 301 0.01 4.52 -8.81
C THR A 301 0.10 5.42 -10.03
N ASN A 302 0.08 6.74 -9.87
CA ASN A 302 0.21 7.67 -10.97
C ASN A 302 1.59 7.52 -11.63
N HIS A 303 1.61 7.52 -12.94
CA HIS A 303 2.81 7.33 -13.77
C HIS A 303 3.47 5.94 -13.66
N LEU A 304 2.87 4.97 -12.93
CA LEU A 304 3.34 3.59 -12.92
C LEU A 304 2.67 2.78 -14.03
N ASP A 305 3.50 2.06 -14.79
CA ASP A 305 3.06 1.04 -15.71
C ASP A 305 2.48 -0.19 -14.98
N ILE A 306 1.79 -1.07 -15.69
CA ILE A 306 1.14 -2.25 -15.10
C ILE A 306 2.13 -3.12 -14.29
N PRO A 307 3.37 -3.40 -14.77
CA PRO A 307 4.39 -4.07 -13.95
C PRO A 307 4.76 -3.32 -12.69
N GLY A 308 4.96 -2.00 -12.76
CA GLY A 308 5.28 -1.14 -11.61
C GLY A 308 4.18 -1.12 -10.55
N ARG A 309 2.90 -1.05 -10.97
CA ARG A 309 1.73 -1.15 -10.07
C ARG A 309 1.70 -2.49 -9.34
N ARG A 310 2.04 -3.59 -10.05
CA ARG A 310 2.11 -4.92 -9.42
C ARG A 310 3.22 -5.02 -8.37
N VAL A 311 4.39 -4.46 -8.67
CA VAL A 311 5.51 -4.41 -7.71
C VAL A 311 5.12 -3.61 -6.47
N LEU A 312 4.48 -2.45 -6.64
CA LEU A 312 3.96 -1.64 -5.54
C LEU A 312 2.93 -2.42 -4.70
N GLU A 313 1.98 -3.08 -5.35
CA GLU A 313 0.96 -3.90 -4.69
C GLU A 313 1.59 -5.01 -3.84
N ASP A 314 2.52 -5.78 -4.43
CA ASP A 314 3.23 -6.87 -3.74
C ASP A 314 4.06 -6.34 -2.56
N ALA A 315 4.70 -5.17 -2.73
CA ALA A 315 5.46 -4.50 -1.70
C ALA A 315 4.59 -4.06 -0.52
N LEU A 316 3.44 -3.42 -0.81
CA LEU A 316 2.52 -2.96 0.23
C LEU A 316 1.81 -4.13 0.95
N LYS A 317 1.55 -5.26 0.26
CA LYS A 317 1.06 -6.49 0.89
C LYS A 317 2.06 -7.08 1.87
N ALA A 318 3.33 -7.06 1.51
CA ALA A 318 4.42 -7.60 2.35
C ALA A 318 4.82 -6.65 3.49
N TYR A 319 4.36 -5.41 3.48
CA TYR A 319 4.68 -4.42 4.51
C TYR A 319 3.82 -4.64 5.76
N GLU A 320 4.44 -4.72 6.94
CA GLU A 320 3.78 -5.06 8.22
C GLU A 320 3.38 -3.83 9.05
N GLY A 321 3.61 -2.60 8.55
CA GLY A 321 3.24 -1.37 9.25
C GLY A 321 1.85 -0.86 8.90
N THR A 322 1.54 0.34 9.42
CA THR A 322 0.30 1.08 9.16
C THR A 322 0.39 1.82 7.82
N ILE A 323 -0.67 1.79 7.04
CA ILE A 323 -0.73 2.42 5.71
C ILE A 323 -1.94 3.34 5.63
N CYS A 324 -1.70 4.57 5.17
CA CYS A 324 -2.76 5.47 4.72
C CYS A 324 -2.51 5.85 3.26
N LEU A 325 -3.48 5.58 2.40
CA LEU A 325 -3.36 5.63 0.95
C LEU A 325 -4.46 6.49 0.36
N VAL A 326 -4.10 7.49 -0.42
CA VAL A 326 -5.01 8.18 -1.35
C VAL A 326 -4.74 7.60 -2.72
N THR A 327 -5.73 6.99 -3.35
CA THR A 327 -5.62 6.49 -4.72
C THR A 327 -7.00 6.25 -5.34
N HIS A 328 -7.05 6.31 -6.66
CA HIS A 328 -8.20 5.95 -7.47
C HIS A 328 -8.08 4.53 -8.06
N ASP A 329 -7.00 3.81 -7.78
CA ASP A 329 -6.79 2.43 -8.20
C ASP A 329 -7.58 1.45 -7.30
N ARG A 330 -8.78 1.07 -7.77
CA ARG A 330 -9.68 0.13 -7.09
C ARG A 330 -9.04 -1.23 -6.83
N HIS A 331 -8.15 -1.68 -7.74
CA HIS A 331 -7.45 -2.95 -7.58
C HIS A 331 -6.49 -2.90 -6.39
N LEU A 332 -5.71 -1.81 -6.28
CA LEU A 332 -4.79 -1.61 -5.16
C LEU A 332 -5.54 -1.49 -3.83
N ILE A 333 -6.63 -0.72 -3.77
CA ILE A 333 -7.45 -0.60 -2.55
C ILE A 333 -7.96 -1.96 -2.09
N ASN A 334 -8.53 -2.76 -3.01
CA ASN A 334 -9.04 -4.10 -2.69
C ASN A 334 -7.94 -5.08 -2.25
N ALA A 335 -6.72 -4.90 -2.77
CA ALA A 335 -5.61 -5.81 -2.51
C ALA A 335 -4.87 -5.53 -1.19
N VAL A 336 -4.88 -4.27 -0.72
CA VAL A 336 -4.04 -3.80 0.38
C VAL A 336 -4.85 -3.29 1.57
N CYS A 337 -5.99 -2.61 1.35
CA CYS A 337 -6.71 -1.90 2.40
C CYS A 337 -7.76 -2.77 3.09
N ASN A 338 -7.91 -2.57 4.40
CA ASN A 338 -8.93 -3.20 5.25
C ASN A 338 -9.94 -2.19 5.81
N LYS A 339 -9.77 -0.90 5.49
CA LYS A 339 -10.61 0.19 5.95
C LYS A 339 -10.68 1.27 4.87
N VAL A 340 -11.86 1.81 4.64
CA VAL A 340 -12.10 2.92 3.71
C VAL A 340 -12.60 4.11 4.49
N LEU A 341 -12.00 5.28 4.26
CA LEU A 341 -12.43 6.56 4.79
C LEU A 341 -12.87 7.45 3.64
N VAL A 342 -14.14 7.87 3.67
CA VAL A 342 -14.72 8.74 2.65
C VAL A 342 -14.65 10.17 3.12
N VAL A 343 -13.94 11.00 2.37
CA VAL A 343 -13.79 12.43 2.62
C VAL A 343 -14.79 13.18 1.75
N ARG A 344 -15.74 13.85 2.37
CA ARG A 344 -16.76 14.66 1.68
C ARG A 344 -17.21 15.82 2.57
N ASP A 345 -17.27 17.03 2.02
CA ASP A 345 -17.76 18.24 2.67
C ASP A 345 -17.12 18.50 4.05
N GLY A 346 -15.80 18.33 4.13
CA GLY A 346 -15.04 18.56 5.36
C GLY A 346 -15.24 17.51 6.46
N ARG A 347 -15.92 16.40 6.16
CA ARG A 347 -16.17 15.27 7.07
C ARG A 347 -15.48 14.02 6.57
N VAL A 348 -15.19 13.12 7.50
CA VAL A 348 -14.58 11.82 7.22
C VAL A 348 -15.48 10.73 7.78
N GLU A 349 -16.06 9.91 6.89
CA GLU A 349 -16.84 8.73 7.29
C GLU A 349 -15.97 7.48 7.20
N VAL A 350 -16.04 6.63 8.21
CA VAL A 350 -15.25 5.40 8.29
C VAL A 350 -16.11 4.20 7.88
N PHE A 351 -15.65 3.43 6.89
CA PHE A 351 -16.26 2.20 6.43
C PHE A 351 -15.29 1.04 6.68
N PRO A 352 -15.69 0.02 7.45
CA PRO A 352 -14.89 -1.19 7.61
C PRO A 352 -14.92 -2.00 6.30
N GLY A 353 -13.79 -2.62 5.95
CA GLY A 353 -13.64 -3.41 4.73
C GLY A 353 -12.90 -2.68 3.61
N ASN A 354 -12.88 -3.29 2.45
CA ASN A 354 -12.20 -2.79 1.26
C ASN A 354 -13.15 -2.00 0.33
N TYR A 355 -12.70 -1.69 -0.89
CA TYR A 355 -13.51 -0.93 -1.85
C TYR A 355 -14.79 -1.67 -2.29
N ARG A 356 -14.75 -3.01 -2.42
CA ARG A 356 -15.95 -3.79 -2.80
C ARG A 356 -17.03 -3.71 -1.72
N ASP A 357 -16.62 -3.85 -0.46
CA ASP A 357 -17.54 -3.74 0.68
C ASP A 357 -18.17 -2.34 0.74
N TYR A 358 -17.36 -1.29 0.50
CA TYR A 358 -17.85 0.08 0.39
C TYR A 358 -18.83 0.28 -0.77
N GLU A 359 -18.51 -0.24 -1.97
CA GLU A 359 -19.36 -0.11 -3.16
C GLU A 359 -20.73 -0.80 -2.94
N GLU A 360 -20.76 -1.97 -2.31
CA GLU A 360 -22.02 -2.65 -1.97
C GLU A 360 -22.88 -1.86 -0.98
N ILE A 361 -22.26 -1.26 0.05
CA ILE A 361 -22.95 -0.42 1.02
C ILE A 361 -23.47 0.85 0.34
N TRP A 362 -22.67 1.45 -0.52
CA TRP A 362 -23.02 2.66 -1.24
C TRP A 362 -24.19 2.43 -2.22
N LYS A 363 -24.14 1.37 -3.02
CA LYS A 363 -25.24 0.98 -3.93
C LYS A 363 -26.56 0.78 -3.18
N LYS A 364 -26.52 0.12 -2.04
CA LYS A 364 -27.71 -0.06 -1.17
C LYS A 364 -28.24 1.26 -0.59
N ARG A 365 -27.40 2.27 -0.40
CA ARG A 365 -27.84 3.60 0.05
C ARG A 365 -28.46 4.44 -1.07
N VAL A 366 -27.93 4.29 -2.29
CA VAL A 366 -28.40 5.06 -3.47
C VAL A 366 -29.65 4.43 -4.10
N GLU A 367 -29.74 3.11 -4.13
CA GLU A 367 -30.91 2.36 -4.65
C GLU A 367 -32.07 2.23 -3.64
N GLY A 368 -31.87 2.61 -2.38
CA GLY A 368 -32.93 2.77 -1.40
C GLY A 368 -33.80 3.98 -1.78
N PRO A 369 -35.11 4.02 -1.39
CA PRO A 369 -36.00 5.11 -1.74
C PRO A 369 -35.38 6.46 -1.33
N GLY A 370 -35.16 7.30 -2.33
CA GLY A 370 -34.65 8.66 -2.14
C GLY A 370 -35.44 9.42 -1.08
N PRO A 371 -34.87 10.46 -0.43
CA PRO A 371 -35.65 11.30 0.44
C PRO A 371 -36.72 11.97 -0.41
N SER A 372 -37.92 11.41 -0.38
CA SER A 372 -39.10 12.04 -0.94
C SER A 372 -39.34 13.34 -0.17
N ASP A 373 -39.42 14.44 -0.90
CA ASP A 373 -40.03 15.68 -0.45
C ASP A 373 -41.28 15.38 0.40
N GLN A 374 -41.20 15.64 1.67
CA GLN A 374 -42.38 15.62 2.51
C GLN A 374 -42.88 17.06 2.70
N PRO A 375 -44.13 17.35 2.29
CA PRO A 375 -44.82 18.50 2.85
C PRO A 375 -45.24 18.18 4.29
N GLU A 376 -45.00 19.11 5.17
CA GLU A 376 -45.57 19.12 6.52
C GLU A 376 -47.09 18.92 6.46
N ALA A 377 -47.59 17.93 7.13
CA ALA A 377 -48.74 18.00 8.03
C ALA A 377 -49.24 16.61 8.47
N THR A 378 -49.67 16.60 9.72
CA THR A 378 -50.53 15.64 10.42
C THR A 378 -49.84 14.49 11.18
N ARG A 379 -49.71 14.78 12.48
CA ARG A 379 -49.70 13.75 13.55
C ARG A 379 -50.90 12.83 13.41
N LYS A 380 -50.64 11.54 13.31
CA LYS A 380 -51.52 10.49 13.86
C LYS A 380 -50.64 9.33 14.35
N GLU A 381 -50.95 8.96 15.56
CA GLU A 381 -50.44 7.82 16.29
C GLU A 381 -50.46 6.54 15.45
N GLN A 382 -49.26 5.88 15.33
CA GLN A 382 -49.24 4.47 14.95
C GLN A 382 -48.10 3.74 15.69
N ALA A 383 -48.53 2.76 16.42
CA ALA A 383 -47.91 1.55 16.92
C ALA A 383 -46.37 1.46 16.99
N ALA A 384 -45.87 1.22 18.19
CA ALA A 384 -44.47 0.91 18.51
C ALA A 384 -43.97 -0.34 17.77
N PRO A 385 -42.76 -0.36 17.23
CA PRO A 385 -42.10 -1.54 16.70
C PRO A 385 -41.72 -2.52 17.83
N PRO A 386 -41.58 -3.80 17.55
CA PRO A 386 -41.52 -4.87 18.56
C PRO A 386 -40.31 -4.72 19.49
N ARG A 387 -40.50 -5.01 20.75
CA ARG A 387 -39.56 -4.83 21.89
C ARG A 387 -38.22 -5.56 21.78
N ARG A 388 -37.96 -6.41 20.78
CA ARG A 388 -36.70 -7.18 20.62
C ARG A 388 -35.44 -6.33 20.42
N GLY A 389 -35.50 -5.18 19.79
CA GLY A 389 -34.33 -4.34 19.52
C GLY A 389 -33.77 -3.57 20.73
N LYS A 390 -34.58 -3.35 21.78
CA LYS A 390 -34.12 -2.64 23.00
C LYS A 390 -33.35 -3.57 23.98
N GLU A 391 -33.75 -4.81 24.10
CA GLU A 391 -33.04 -5.79 24.93
C GLU A 391 -31.67 -6.16 24.34
N GLN A 392 -31.61 -6.32 23.04
CA GLN A 392 -30.37 -6.62 22.34
C GLN A 392 -29.33 -5.51 22.48
N LYS A 393 -29.75 -4.24 22.35
CA LYS A 393 -28.88 -3.07 22.60
C LYS A 393 -28.43 -2.97 24.06
N ARG A 394 -29.27 -3.36 25.02
CA ARG A 394 -28.90 -3.39 26.44
C ARG A 394 -27.89 -4.50 26.74
N LEU A 395 -28.05 -5.67 26.16
CA LEU A 395 -27.08 -6.77 26.27
C LEU A 395 -25.71 -6.42 25.66
N GLU A 396 -25.69 -5.84 24.47
CA GLU A 396 -24.46 -5.40 23.82
C GLU A 396 -23.76 -4.27 24.63
N ALA A 397 -24.52 -3.37 25.23
CA ALA A 397 -23.99 -2.35 26.12
C ALA A 397 -23.42 -2.93 27.42
N ALA A 398 -24.09 -3.93 28.00
CA ALA A 398 -23.60 -4.65 29.18
C ALA A 398 -22.30 -5.40 28.86
N TRP A 399 -22.19 -6.08 27.72
CA TRP A 399 -20.97 -6.76 27.30
C TRP A 399 -19.80 -5.80 27.06
N ARG A 400 -20.05 -4.63 26.45
CA ARG A 400 -19.02 -3.59 26.31
C ARG A 400 -18.51 -3.07 27.65
N ASN A 401 -19.43 -2.86 28.62
CA ASN A 401 -19.04 -2.41 29.95
C ASN A 401 -18.24 -3.48 30.71
N GLU A 402 -18.62 -4.74 30.57
CA GLU A 402 -17.87 -5.86 31.16
C GLU A 402 -16.47 -5.99 30.56
N LEU A 403 -16.37 -5.94 29.22
CA LEU A 403 -15.09 -5.96 28.54
C LEU A 403 -14.20 -4.79 28.95
N ASN A 404 -14.75 -3.57 29.02
CA ASN A 404 -14.01 -2.38 29.46
C ASN A 404 -13.50 -2.52 30.91
N ARG A 405 -14.29 -3.15 31.78
CA ARG A 405 -13.87 -3.41 33.16
C ARG A 405 -12.72 -4.41 33.24
N GLN A 406 -12.73 -5.44 32.41
CA GLN A 406 -11.66 -6.44 32.33
C GLN A 406 -10.39 -5.88 31.70
N LYS A 407 -10.52 -4.95 30.74
CA LYS A 407 -9.38 -4.28 30.08
C LYS A 407 -8.71 -3.20 30.92
N ALA A 408 -9.46 -2.54 31.81
CA ALA A 408 -8.98 -1.37 32.56
C ALA A 408 -7.60 -1.57 33.23
N PRO A 409 -7.30 -2.69 33.90
CA PRO A 409 -5.98 -2.88 34.53
C PRO A 409 -4.85 -3.03 33.50
N LEU A 410 -5.10 -3.70 32.38
CA LEU A 410 -4.10 -3.86 31.31
C LEU A 410 -3.87 -2.55 30.58
N THR A 411 -4.91 -1.79 30.34
CA THR A 411 -4.83 -0.46 29.69
C THR A 411 -4.06 0.53 30.56
N SER A 412 -4.29 0.52 31.90
CA SER A 412 -3.52 1.35 32.84
C SER A 412 -2.04 0.98 32.83
N LYS A 413 -1.73 -0.33 32.88
CA LYS A 413 -0.36 -0.83 32.83
C LYS A 413 0.35 -0.46 31.50
N LEU A 414 -0.35 -0.53 30.38
CA LEU A 414 0.18 -0.09 29.08
C LEU A 414 0.50 1.40 29.08
N ALA A 415 -0.40 2.24 29.59
CA ALA A 415 -0.17 3.69 29.69
C ALA A 415 1.03 4.04 30.59
N GLU A 416 1.19 3.34 31.74
CA GLU A 416 2.35 3.51 32.62
C GLU A 416 3.66 3.12 31.94
N LEU A 417 3.67 2.01 31.21
CA LEU A 417 4.84 1.54 30.46
C LEU A 417 5.17 2.47 29.29
N GLU A 418 4.17 3.00 28.58
CA GLU A 418 4.37 4.00 27.53
C GLU A 418 5.01 5.28 28.06
N GLN A 419 4.56 5.75 29.22
CA GLN A 419 5.14 6.92 29.88
C GLN A 419 6.60 6.66 30.35
N ALA A 420 6.89 5.46 30.85
CA ALA A 420 8.24 5.06 31.24
C ALA A 420 9.18 4.95 30.03
N ILE A 421 8.71 4.38 28.91
CA ILE A 421 9.45 4.29 27.63
C ILE A 421 9.77 5.69 27.11
N ASP A 422 8.79 6.59 27.10
CA ASP A 422 8.95 7.96 26.59
C ASP A 422 9.96 8.77 27.42
N SER A 423 9.87 8.66 28.76
CA SER A 423 10.82 9.33 29.66
C SER A 423 12.24 8.79 29.53
N ALA A 424 12.41 7.47 29.42
CA ALA A 424 13.71 6.84 29.24
C ALA A 424 14.33 7.18 27.89
N ALA A 425 13.52 7.20 26.82
CA ALA A 425 13.97 7.56 25.48
C ALA A 425 14.45 9.02 25.38
N ARG A 426 13.71 9.97 25.96
CA ARG A 426 14.14 11.39 26.03
C ARG A 426 15.46 11.54 26.79
N ARG A 427 15.58 10.86 27.93
CA ARG A 427 16.81 10.94 28.71
C ARG A 427 18.01 10.31 28.01
N LEU A 428 17.80 9.22 27.24
CA LEU A 428 18.84 8.62 26.39
C LEU A 428 19.29 9.56 25.28
N ASP A 429 18.38 10.31 24.66
CA ASP A 429 18.72 11.30 23.64
C ASP A 429 19.55 12.45 24.22
N ASP A 430 19.15 12.95 25.41
CA ASP A 430 19.90 14.00 26.12
C ASP A 430 21.32 13.53 26.51
N LEU A 431 21.46 12.31 27.05
CA LEU A 431 22.75 11.72 27.38
C LEU A 431 23.60 11.46 26.12
N GLY A 432 22.96 11.02 25.04
CA GLY A 432 23.62 10.85 23.74
C GLY A 432 24.20 12.15 23.20
N ARG A 433 23.46 13.25 23.30
CA ARG A 433 23.93 14.60 22.92
C ARG A 433 25.08 15.07 23.80
N LEU A 434 24.99 14.87 25.11
CA LEU A 434 26.05 15.22 26.06
C LEU A 434 27.33 14.41 25.80
N LEU A 435 27.21 13.10 25.55
CA LEU A 435 28.34 12.23 25.23
C LEU A 435 28.94 12.51 23.83
N ALA A 436 28.18 13.06 22.89
CA ALA A 436 28.65 13.45 21.58
C ALA A 436 29.35 14.83 21.57
N ALA A 437 29.16 15.66 22.60
CA ALA A 437 29.74 17.00 22.67
C ALA A 437 31.23 16.93 23.06
N PRO A 438 32.14 17.53 22.23
CA PRO A 438 33.60 17.52 22.53
C PRO A 438 33.97 18.20 23.85
N GLU A 439 33.12 19.06 24.36
CA GLU A 439 33.31 19.80 25.61
C GLU A 439 33.23 18.90 26.85
N THR A 440 32.45 17.82 26.76
CA THR A 440 32.23 16.82 27.85
C THR A 440 33.54 16.10 28.22
N TYR A 441 34.49 16.00 27.27
CA TYR A 441 35.79 15.33 27.46
C TYR A 441 36.91 16.28 27.92
N ARG A 442 36.67 17.60 27.94
CA ARG A 442 37.71 18.59 28.26
C ARG A 442 37.76 19.05 29.73
N ASN A 443 36.69 18.90 30.49
CA ASN A 443 36.55 19.53 31.82
C ASN A 443 36.41 18.54 32.99
N GLY A 444 37.00 17.33 32.95
CA GLY A 444 36.94 16.41 34.09
C GLY A 444 35.51 15.99 34.45
N SER A 445 34.58 16.12 33.56
CA SER A 445 33.19 15.68 33.74
C SER A 445 33.15 14.17 33.98
N PRO A 446 32.21 13.64 34.78
CA PRO A 446 32.12 12.23 35.10
C PRO A 446 31.60 11.43 33.88
N VAL A 447 32.40 11.34 32.80
CA VAL A 447 32.08 10.62 31.57
C VAL A 447 31.71 9.16 31.87
N ASP A 448 32.40 8.55 32.84
CA ASP A 448 32.10 7.17 33.26
C ASP A 448 30.71 7.02 33.89
N GLU A 449 30.25 8.03 34.65
CA GLU A 449 28.91 8.03 35.22
C GLU A 449 27.83 8.24 34.18
N LEU A 450 28.01 9.17 33.25
CA LEU A 450 27.12 9.41 32.14
C LEU A 450 27.02 8.19 31.22
N THR A 451 28.15 7.51 30.98
CA THR A 451 28.19 6.29 30.19
C THR A 451 27.46 5.13 30.90
N ARG A 452 27.63 4.99 32.21
CA ARG A 452 26.91 3.99 33.01
C ARG A 452 25.41 4.26 33.02
N GLU A 453 25.00 5.52 33.21
CA GLU A 453 23.59 5.93 33.15
C GLU A 453 22.99 5.63 31.78
N TYR A 454 23.72 5.91 30.68
CA TYR A 454 23.29 5.62 29.32
C TYR A 454 23.02 4.12 29.10
N TYR A 455 23.94 3.24 29.53
CA TYR A 455 23.74 1.80 29.38
C TYR A 455 22.66 1.23 30.31
N GLN A 456 22.49 1.78 31.52
CA GLN A 456 21.43 1.40 32.42
C GLN A 456 20.05 1.77 31.87
N LEU A 457 19.92 2.99 31.36
CA LEU A 457 18.68 3.45 30.73
C LEU A 457 18.36 2.66 29.45
N LYS A 458 19.37 2.33 28.65
CA LYS A 458 19.18 1.49 27.47
C LYS A 458 18.64 0.10 27.82
N ARG A 459 19.17 -0.53 28.86
CA ARG A 459 18.65 -1.81 29.39
C ARG A 459 17.24 -1.67 29.96
N ALA A 460 16.97 -0.61 30.70
CA ALA A 460 15.64 -0.35 31.24
C ALA A 460 14.62 -0.15 30.12
N LEU A 461 14.97 0.58 29.07
CA LEU A 461 14.13 0.78 27.89
C LEU A 461 13.78 -0.54 27.20
N GLU A 462 14.76 -1.42 26.99
CA GLU A 462 14.53 -2.77 26.44
C GLU A 462 13.59 -3.60 27.36
N GLY A 463 13.74 -3.46 28.68
CA GLY A 463 12.88 -4.11 29.68
C GLY A 463 11.44 -3.59 29.63
N TYR A 464 11.24 -2.28 29.59
CA TYR A 464 9.90 -1.67 29.48
C TYR A 464 9.23 -2.01 28.15
N THR A 465 9.97 -2.04 27.05
CA THR A 465 9.43 -2.41 25.75
C THR A 465 8.93 -3.85 25.72
N ARG A 466 9.69 -4.80 26.30
CA ARG A 466 9.25 -6.21 26.40
C ARG A 466 7.99 -6.36 27.28
N GLN A 467 7.94 -5.66 28.41
CA GLN A 467 6.77 -5.71 29.30
C GLN A 467 5.54 -5.09 28.63
N TRP A 468 5.73 -4.03 27.85
CA TRP A 468 4.68 -3.40 27.07
C TRP A 468 4.15 -4.36 25.98
N GLU A 469 5.05 -5.03 25.24
CA GLU A 469 4.68 -6.03 24.23
C GLU A 469 3.88 -7.19 24.83
N GLN A 470 4.31 -7.68 25.99
CA GLN A 470 3.61 -8.76 26.68
C GLN A 470 2.22 -8.30 27.16
N ALA A 471 2.08 -7.14 27.76
CA ALA A 471 0.80 -6.60 28.19
C ALA A 471 -0.15 -6.31 27.02
N ALA A 472 0.38 -5.90 25.85
CA ALA A 472 -0.39 -5.70 24.64
C ALA A 472 -0.94 -7.04 24.10
N LEU A 473 -0.13 -8.10 24.08
CA LEU A 473 -0.56 -9.44 23.69
C LEU A 473 -1.62 -10.01 24.64
N GLU A 474 -1.46 -9.79 25.94
CA GLU A 474 -2.45 -10.20 26.94
C GLU A 474 -3.79 -9.48 26.75
N LEU A 475 -3.77 -8.20 26.37
CA LEU A 475 -4.96 -7.42 26.07
C LEU A 475 -5.67 -7.94 24.82
N GLU A 476 -4.93 -8.22 23.74
CA GLU A 476 -5.47 -8.81 22.50
C GLU A 476 -6.11 -10.18 22.77
N ALA A 477 -5.41 -11.06 23.47
CA ALA A 477 -5.92 -12.39 23.80
C ALA A 477 -7.22 -12.32 24.65
N LEU A 478 -7.30 -11.36 25.57
CA LEU A 478 -8.50 -11.12 26.36
C LEU A 478 -9.66 -10.62 25.50
N GLU A 479 -9.41 -9.75 24.54
CA GLU A 479 -10.42 -9.28 23.60
C GLU A 479 -10.96 -10.41 22.72
N GLU A 480 -10.06 -11.21 22.12
CA GLU A 480 -10.44 -12.34 21.27
C GLU A 480 -11.23 -13.40 22.05
N SER A 481 -10.75 -13.78 23.23
CA SER A 481 -11.45 -14.77 24.06
C SER A 481 -12.83 -14.29 24.46
N PHE A 482 -12.95 -13.03 24.89
CA PHE A 482 -14.22 -12.44 25.31
C PHE A 482 -15.28 -12.47 24.17
N TRP A 483 -14.90 -12.04 22.98
CA TRP A 483 -15.84 -12.04 21.83
C TRP A 483 -16.16 -13.45 21.34
N ARG A 484 -15.21 -14.37 21.40
CA ARG A 484 -15.44 -15.78 21.08
C ARG A 484 -16.48 -16.40 22.00
N ASP A 485 -16.34 -16.19 23.31
CA ASP A 485 -17.26 -16.72 24.31
C ASP A 485 -18.66 -16.12 24.15
N LYS A 486 -18.75 -14.80 23.92
CA LYS A 486 -20.03 -14.13 23.69
C LYS A 486 -20.72 -14.52 22.37
N THR A 487 -19.96 -14.88 21.37
CA THR A 487 -20.49 -15.41 20.11
C THR A 487 -21.05 -16.83 20.30
N LEU A 488 -20.38 -17.66 21.09
CA LEU A 488 -20.85 -19.01 21.44
C LEU A 488 -22.11 -18.97 22.33
N GLU A 489 -22.18 -18.09 23.33
CA GLU A 489 -23.40 -17.86 24.13
C GLU A 489 -24.60 -17.48 23.22
N ARG A 490 -24.39 -16.60 22.23
CA ARG A 490 -25.44 -16.16 21.32
C ARG A 490 -25.92 -17.27 20.37
N LEU A 491 -25.05 -18.20 20.01
CA LEU A 491 -25.39 -19.37 19.18
C LEU A 491 -26.14 -20.43 19.98
N SER A 492 -25.84 -20.60 21.27
CA SER A 492 -26.55 -21.55 22.16
C SER A 492 -27.96 -21.08 22.52
N ASP A 493 -28.19 -19.78 22.67
CA ASP A 493 -29.52 -19.20 22.97
C ASP A 493 -30.45 -19.15 21.74
N ASN A 494 -29.96 -19.38 20.53
CA ASN A 494 -30.74 -19.40 19.29
C ASN A 494 -31.02 -20.81 18.75
N CYS A 495 -30.72 -21.88 19.46
CA CYS A 495 -31.17 -23.24 19.13
C CYS A 495 -32.54 -23.49 19.79
N PRO A 496 -33.64 -23.57 19.02
CA PRO A 496 -34.92 -24.04 19.57
C PRO A 496 -34.83 -25.55 19.79
N SER A 497 -35.12 -25.95 21.03
CA SER A 497 -35.37 -27.33 21.45
C SER A 497 -36.60 -27.93 20.74
#